data_3ad643b15afc0bfff855b91e4b648ec5
#
_entry.id   3ad643b15afc0bfff855b91e4b648ec5
#
_cell.length_a   1.000
_cell.length_b   1.000
_cell.length_c   1.000
_cell.angle_alpha   90.00
_cell.angle_beta   90.00
_cell.angle_gamma   90.00
#
_symmetry.space_group_name_H-M   'P 1'
#
loop_
_entity.id
_entity.type
_entity.pdbx_description
1 polymer ?
#
loop_
_entity_poly.entity_id
_entity_poly.type
_entity_poly.pdbx_seq_one_letter_code
_entity_poly.pdbx_strand_id
1 'polypeptide(L)'
;MVQRSREGGRRYTPESKRASQHAGAKIADLVLSGGGVKGIGLVGGVAALMDAGYRVGRVSGTSAGSLVGAVVAAGARDGQLTGAQLKDMAMSLPYRKFLDPAAATRVPFLGLGWAAITGRGLYRGDFIRDWVDEQLRSLGVRTFGDLAVDDSDLPPEQRYRLVVTVADVTRGHLVRLPWDYRRLYGLDPDEQSVADAVRASMAIPFFFRPVTITGTAGATSTLIDGGLLSNFPMYSLDRTDSKPPRWPSFGVTVMAQRPGEGDGDPSPVLVPLVRLPGSPRLLEGLVNTALLGHDGTYLSQPAVAARTIVVDSSGIGYLNFNISSADRRKLYAEGYSAAQSFLTTWDWRSYLQRFHPATLADPPTDSDQSA
;
A
#
# COMPACT_ATOMS: atom_id res chain seq x y z
N MET A 1 -37.54 15.64 59.29
CA MET A 1 -36.96 14.37 58.78
C MET A 1 -37.22 14.35 57.26
N VAL A 2 -36.29 14.85 56.48
CA VAL A 2 -36.43 14.97 55.01
C VAL A 2 -35.31 14.14 54.38
N GLN A 3 -35.70 13.08 53.73
CA GLN A 3 -34.82 12.16 53.03
C GLN A 3 -34.44 12.77 51.68
N ARG A 4 -33.13 13.05 51.48
CA ARG A 4 -32.59 13.48 50.19
C ARG A 4 -32.20 12.26 49.40
N SER A 5 -32.86 12.02 48.27
CA SER A 5 -32.53 11.06 47.25
C SER A 5 -31.20 11.47 46.59
N ARG A 6 -30.21 10.57 46.62
CA ARG A 6 -28.95 10.71 45.85
C ARG A 6 -29.21 10.22 44.44
N GLU A 7 -29.32 11.10 43.49
CA GLU A 7 -29.20 10.77 42.06
C GLU A 7 -27.74 10.42 41.73
N GLY A 8 -27.53 9.17 41.35
CA GLY A 8 -26.22 8.65 40.89
C GLY A 8 -25.90 9.13 39.50
N GLY A 9 -25.18 10.24 39.40
CA GLY A 9 -24.60 10.68 38.13
C GLY A 9 -23.60 9.65 37.59
N ARG A 10 -23.93 8.98 36.51
CA ARG A 10 -22.99 8.13 35.75
C ARG A 10 -21.84 9.02 35.28
N ARG A 11 -20.64 8.84 35.81
CA ARG A 11 -19.42 9.44 35.30
C ARG A 11 -19.13 8.81 33.93
N TYR A 12 -19.31 9.56 32.87
CA TYR A 12 -18.89 9.20 31.51
C TYR A 12 -17.36 9.21 31.47
N THR A 13 -16.74 8.04 31.33
CA THR A 13 -15.30 7.89 31.14
C THR A 13 -14.93 8.23 29.69
N PRO A 14 -13.69 8.70 29.40
CA PRO A 14 -13.23 8.96 28.01
C PRO A 14 -13.38 7.77 27.07
N GLU A 15 -13.33 6.54 27.57
CA GLU A 15 -13.54 5.31 26.80
C GLU A 15 -14.99 5.15 26.32
N SER A 16 -15.98 5.58 27.10
CA SER A 16 -17.39 5.51 26.68
C SER A 16 -17.73 6.49 25.56
N LYS A 17 -17.03 7.63 25.48
CA LYS A 17 -17.15 8.57 24.36
C LYS A 17 -16.49 8.03 23.08
N ARG A 18 -15.36 7.30 23.20
CA ARG A 18 -14.72 6.62 22.06
C ARG A 18 -15.59 5.49 21.52
N ALA A 19 -16.21 4.68 22.37
CA ALA A 19 -17.09 3.59 21.94
C ALA A 19 -18.37 4.09 21.23
N SER A 20 -18.96 5.22 21.66
CA SER A 20 -20.16 5.75 21.03
C SER A 20 -19.94 6.47 19.69
N GLN A 21 -18.72 6.96 19.41
CA GLN A 21 -18.34 7.52 18.10
C GLN A 21 -18.05 6.44 17.05
N HIS A 22 -17.99 5.16 17.43
CA HIS A 22 -17.61 4.05 16.57
C HIS A 22 -18.79 3.18 16.11
N ALA A 23 -20.00 3.42 16.64
CA ALA A 23 -21.21 2.73 16.25
C ALA A 23 -21.69 3.26 14.88
N GLY A 24 -21.23 2.66 13.77
CA GLY A 24 -21.67 2.98 12.41
C GLY A 24 -20.55 3.27 11.40
N ALA A 25 -19.28 3.30 11.82
CA ALA A 25 -18.18 3.50 10.88
C ALA A 25 -17.98 2.26 10.00
N LYS A 26 -17.99 2.44 8.67
CA LYS A 26 -17.63 1.41 7.69
C LYS A 26 -16.13 1.14 7.80
N ILE A 27 -15.72 -0.12 8.00
CA ILE A 27 -14.30 -0.51 7.98
C ILE A 27 -13.96 -1.07 6.62
N ALA A 28 -12.74 -0.82 6.14
CA ALA A 28 -12.17 -1.47 4.97
C ALA A 28 -10.66 -1.69 5.15
N ASP A 29 -10.15 -2.79 4.62
CA ASP A 29 -8.73 -2.97 4.38
C ASP A 29 -8.36 -2.38 3.01
N LEU A 30 -7.13 -1.91 2.82
CA LEU A 30 -6.66 -1.30 1.58
C LEU A 30 -5.47 -2.07 1.02
N VAL A 31 -5.47 -2.26 -0.31
CA VAL A 31 -4.30 -2.74 -1.06
C VAL A 31 -3.92 -1.67 -2.07
N LEU A 32 -2.70 -1.13 -1.94
CA LEU A 32 -2.22 0.00 -2.72
C LEU A 32 -1.09 -0.44 -3.66
N SER A 33 -1.29 -0.26 -4.95
CA SER A 33 -0.29 -0.65 -5.95
C SER A 33 0.98 0.21 -5.89
N GLY A 34 2.06 -0.28 -6.45
CA GLY A 34 3.18 0.56 -6.83
C GLY A 34 2.77 1.57 -7.91
N GLY A 35 3.52 2.67 -8.01
CA GLY A 35 3.14 3.73 -8.94
C GLY A 35 4.20 4.81 -9.15
N GLY A 36 5.31 4.81 -8.44
CA GLY A 36 6.27 5.90 -8.46
C GLY A 36 5.60 7.24 -8.12
N VAL A 37 5.83 8.29 -8.92
CA VAL A 37 5.20 9.60 -8.71
C VAL A 37 3.67 9.58 -8.87
N LYS A 38 3.12 8.57 -9.57
CA LYS A 38 1.68 8.37 -9.76
C LYS A 38 0.96 7.99 -8.46
N GLY A 39 1.69 7.65 -7.39
CA GLY A 39 1.16 7.40 -6.06
C GLY A 39 0.26 8.51 -5.50
N ILE A 40 0.33 9.73 -6.07
CA ILE A 40 -0.60 10.83 -5.78
C ILE A 40 -2.05 10.45 -6.15
N GLY A 41 -2.25 9.65 -7.18
CA GLY A 41 -3.56 9.12 -7.54
C GLY A 41 -4.11 8.14 -6.49
N LEU A 42 -3.22 7.34 -5.87
CA LEU A 42 -3.61 6.48 -4.74
C LEU A 42 -4.11 7.33 -3.57
N VAL A 43 -3.42 8.44 -3.28
CA VAL A 43 -3.84 9.39 -2.22
C VAL A 43 -5.24 9.93 -2.49
N GLY A 44 -5.56 10.31 -3.74
CA GLY A 44 -6.89 10.75 -4.13
C GLY A 44 -7.95 9.67 -3.87
N GLY A 45 -7.68 8.43 -4.28
CA GLY A 45 -8.57 7.29 -4.05
C GLY A 45 -8.82 7.00 -2.57
N VAL A 46 -7.76 6.98 -1.76
CA VAL A 46 -7.85 6.77 -0.31
C VAL A 46 -8.62 7.92 0.37
N ALA A 47 -8.32 9.18 0.00
CA ALA A 47 -9.02 10.34 0.56
C ALA A 47 -10.54 10.27 0.30
N ALA A 48 -10.96 9.90 -0.91
CA ALA A 48 -12.38 9.75 -1.24
C ALA A 48 -13.05 8.62 -0.43
N LEU A 49 -12.36 7.50 -0.19
CA LEU A 49 -12.87 6.44 0.69
C LEU A 49 -13.04 6.94 2.14
N MET A 50 -12.06 7.69 2.66
CA MET A 50 -12.14 8.28 4.01
C MET A 50 -13.28 9.29 4.12
N ASP A 51 -13.46 10.16 3.11
CA ASP A 51 -14.54 11.15 3.06
C ASP A 51 -15.94 10.49 2.92
N ALA A 52 -16.00 9.28 2.33
CA ALA A 52 -17.21 8.44 2.29
C ALA A 52 -17.48 7.68 3.62
N GLY A 53 -16.69 7.95 4.67
CA GLY A 53 -16.86 7.40 6.01
C GLY A 53 -16.21 6.03 6.24
N TYR A 54 -15.35 5.57 5.33
CA TYR A 54 -14.58 4.34 5.56
C TYR A 54 -13.41 4.62 6.50
N ARG A 55 -13.30 3.80 7.54
CA ARG A 55 -12.12 3.72 8.41
C ARG A 55 -11.20 2.60 7.91
N VAL A 56 -9.93 2.92 7.81
CA VAL A 56 -8.94 1.94 7.34
C VAL A 56 -8.60 0.98 8.49
N GLY A 57 -8.80 -0.32 8.26
CA GLY A 57 -8.41 -1.38 9.17
C GLY A 57 -6.94 -1.71 9.04
N ARG A 58 -6.56 -2.29 7.90
CA ARG A 58 -5.18 -2.66 7.55
C ARG A 58 -4.85 -2.16 6.14
N VAL A 59 -3.56 -1.99 5.87
CA VAL A 59 -3.08 -1.58 4.55
C VAL A 59 -1.97 -2.51 4.09
N SER A 60 -2.04 -2.98 2.84
CA SER A 60 -0.93 -3.60 2.14
C SER A 60 -0.47 -2.67 1.02
N GLY A 61 0.82 -2.42 0.91
CA GLY A 61 1.35 -1.51 -0.11
C GLY A 61 2.64 -1.97 -0.73
N THR A 62 2.82 -1.65 -2.01
CA THR A 62 4.03 -1.88 -2.79
C THR A 62 4.59 -0.54 -3.25
N SER A 63 5.91 -0.32 -3.16
CA SER A 63 6.56 0.89 -3.68
C SER A 63 5.88 2.18 -3.21
N ALA A 64 5.41 3.04 -4.12
CA ALA A 64 4.64 4.25 -3.76
C ALA A 64 3.41 3.92 -2.88
N GLY A 65 2.76 2.79 -3.10
CA GLY A 65 1.66 2.31 -2.27
C GLY A 65 2.10 1.98 -0.85
N SER A 66 3.33 1.53 -0.63
CA SER A 66 3.88 1.31 0.72
C SER A 66 4.10 2.63 1.47
N LEU A 67 4.54 3.69 0.77
CA LEU A 67 4.69 5.02 1.34
C LEU A 67 3.34 5.60 1.77
N VAL A 68 2.36 5.60 0.86
CA VAL A 68 0.99 6.07 1.16
C VAL A 68 0.38 5.21 2.27
N GLY A 69 0.52 3.88 2.17
CA GLY A 69 0.00 2.92 3.13
C GLY A 69 0.57 3.09 4.53
N ALA A 70 1.86 3.41 4.67
CA ALA A 70 2.50 3.64 5.96
C ALA A 70 1.91 4.87 6.67
N VAL A 71 1.72 5.98 5.95
CA VAL A 71 1.10 7.20 6.49
C VAL A 71 -0.36 6.93 6.88
N VAL A 72 -1.12 6.24 6.02
CA VAL A 72 -2.53 5.89 6.27
C VAL A 72 -2.66 4.96 7.46
N ALA A 73 -1.84 3.91 7.57
CA ALA A 73 -1.85 2.98 8.69
C ALA A 73 -1.50 3.66 10.01
N ALA A 74 -0.52 4.57 10.02
CA ALA A 74 -0.14 5.35 11.18
C ALA A 74 -1.28 6.28 11.63
N GLY A 75 -1.89 7.01 10.71
CA GLY A 75 -2.99 7.92 11.00
C GLY A 75 -4.29 7.22 11.39
N ALA A 76 -4.53 5.99 10.90
CA ALA A 76 -5.70 5.19 11.26
C ALA A 76 -5.65 4.65 12.68
N ARG A 77 -4.47 4.57 13.32
CA ARG A 77 -4.30 4.07 14.69
C ARG A 77 -5.15 4.86 15.69
N ASP A 78 -5.11 6.17 15.61
CA ASP A 78 -5.79 7.07 16.55
C ASP A 78 -6.96 7.84 15.90
N GLY A 79 -7.27 7.56 14.62
CA GLY A 79 -8.32 8.24 13.86
C GLY A 79 -8.03 9.72 13.60
N GLN A 80 -6.76 10.13 13.64
CA GLN A 80 -6.34 11.53 13.57
C GLN A 80 -6.12 12.03 12.14
N LEU A 81 -5.93 11.13 11.15
CA LEU A 81 -5.67 11.50 9.77
C LEU A 81 -6.97 11.63 8.97
N THR A 82 -7.17 12.78 8.36
CA THR A 82 -8.28 13.05 7.43
C THR A 82 -7.81 12.97 5.97
N GLY A 83 -8.74 12.79 5.02
CA GLY A 83 -8.44 12.83 3.59
C GLY A 83 -7.77 14.15 3.16
N ALA A 84 -8.19 15.28 3.75
CA ALA A 84 -7.58 16.58 3.49
C ALA A 84 -6.12 16.66 3.97
N GLN A 85 -5.82 16.19 5.17
CA GLN A 85 -4.44 16.15 5.68
C GLN A 85 -3.55 15.21 4.85
N LEU A 86 -4.06 14.05 4.45
CA LEU A 86 -3.35 13.12 3.57
C LEU A 86 -3.03 13.78 2.21
N LYS A 87 -3.99 14.53 1.63
CA LYS A 87 -3.78 15.34 0.44
C LYS A 87 -2.66 16.35 0.61
N ASP A 88 -2.70 17.13 1.70
CA ASP A 88 -1.73 18.20 1.96
C ASP A 88 -0.31 17.63 2.09
N MET A 89 -0.15 16.49 2.79
CA MET A 89 1.12 15.78 2.89
C MET A 89 1.64 15.36 1.50
N ALA A 90 0.79 14.80 0.65
CA ALA A 90 1.18 14.38 -0.70
C ALA A 90 1.50 15.56 -1.63
N MET A 91 0.76 16.67 -1.52
CA MET A 91 1.00 17.88 -2.32
C MET A 91 2.27 18.62 -1.90
N SER A 92 2.64 18.58 -0.61
CA SER A 92 3.85 19.21 -0.08
C SER A 92 5.11 18.36 -0.29
N LEU A 93 4.99 17.09 -0.71
CA LEU A 93 6.12 16.18 -0.89
C LEU A 93 7.12 16.74 -1.93
N PRO A 94 8.39 16.94 -1.53
CA PRO A 94 9.40 17.51 -2.42
C PRO A 94 10.01 16.44 -3.33
N TYR A 95 9.25 15.99 -4.34
CA TYR A 95 9.60 14.88 -5.23
C TYR A 95 11.02 14.96 -5.83
N ARG A 96 11.50 16.17 -6.16
CA ARG A 96 12.86 16.36 -6.70
C ARG A 96 13.96 15.91 -5.74
N LYS A 97 13.73 15.98 -4.41
CA LYS A 97 14.70 15.53 -3.42
C LYS A 97 14.85 14.02 -3.35
N PHE A 98 13.92 13.26 -3.97
CA PHE A 98 14.07 11.82 -4.12
C PHE A 98 15.24 11.45 -5.03
N LEU A 99 15.62 12.38 -5.92
CA LEU A 99 16.80 12.25 -6.77
C LEU A 99 18.07 12.65 -6.01
N ASP A 100 18.36 11.94 -4.91
CA ASP A 100 19.57 12.12 -4.08
C ASP A 100 20.75 11.34 -4.70
N PRO A 101 21.67 12.02 -5.45
CA PRO A 101 22.65 11.32 -6.27
C PRO A 101 23.65 10.53 -5.41
N ALA A 102 23.97 9.31 -5.83
CA ALA A 102 25.06 8.56 -5.28
C ALA A 102 26.41 9.24 -5.62
N ALA A 103 27.39 9.18 -4.72
CA ALA A 103 28.68 9.87 -4.94
C ALA A 103 29.36 9.51 -6.27
N ALA A 104 29.24 8.25 -6.71
CA ALA A 104 29.78 7.77 -7.98
C ALA A 104 29.10 8.34 -9.22
N THR A 105 27.86 8.84 -9.12
CA THR A 105 27.09 9.38 -10.26
C THR A 105 27.35 10.87 -10.51
N ARG A 106 28.20 11.52 -9.66
CA ARG A 106 28.62 12.92 -9.83
C ARG A 106 29.63 13.09 -10.97
N VAL A 107 30.19 12.00 -11.51
CA VAL A 107 31.12 12.05 -12.65
C VAL A 107 30.31 11.87 -13.94
N PRO A 108 30.21 12.90 -14.80
CA PRO A 108 29.51 12.81 -16.08
C PRO A 108 30.03 11.63 -16.91
N PHE A 109 29.15 10.89 -17.57
CA PHE A 109 29.39 9.75 -18.47
C PHE A 109 29.93 8.44 -17.85
N LEU A 110 30.62 8.47 -16.71
CA LEU A 110 31.13 7.24 -16.05
C LEU A 110 30.14 6.68 -15.00
N GLY A 111 29.37 7.55 -14.33
CA GLY A 111 28.50 7.14 -13.22
C GLY A 111 27.29 6.29 -13.66
N LEU A 112 26.71 6.59 -14.82
CA LEU A 112 25.53 5.86 -15.34
C LEU A 112 25.89 4.44 -15.80
N GLY A 113 26.98 4.29 -16.55
CA GLY A 113 27.49 2.99 -16.96
C GLY A 113 27.90 2.13 -15.76
N TRP A 114 28.58 2.73 -14.78
CA TRP A 114 28.99 2.06 -13.55
C TRP A 114 27.80 1.60 -12.69
N ALA A 115 26.79 2.45 -12.51
CA ALA A 115 25.60 2.09 -11.75
C ALA A 115 24.80 0.95 -12.41
N ALA A 116 24.70 0.97 -13.75
CA ALA A 116 24.05 -0.09 -14.51
C ALA A 116 24.82 -1.43 -14.44
N ILE A 117 26.16 -1.38 -14.54
CA ILE A 117 27.02 -2.58 -14.51
C ILE A 117 27.13 -3.17 -13.10
N THR A 118 27.20 -2.31 -12.07
CA THR A 118 27.38 -2.75 -10.67
C THR A 118 26.09 -3.03 -9.93
N GLY A 119 24.93 -2.73 -10.52
CA GLY A 119 23.61 -2.84 -9.87
C GLY A 119 23.40 -1.89 -8.68
N ARG A 120 24.31 -0.89 -8.49
CA ARG A 120 24.33 -0.04 -7.29
C ARG A 120 23.32 1.12 -7.30
N GLY A 121 22.45 1.24 -8.32
CA GLY A 121 21.44 2.31 -8.42
C GLY A 121 22.04 3.73 -8.58
N LEU A 122 21.30 4.59 -9.26
CA LEU A 122 21.72 5.99 -9.52
C LEU A 122 21.55 6.89 -8.28
N TYR A 123 20.48 6.66 -7.51
CA TYR A 123 20.09 7.45 -6.36
C TYR A 123 20.17 6.64 -5.07
N ARG A 124 20.47 7.30 -3.96
CA ARG A 124 20.62 6.61 -2.67
C ARG A 124 19.27 6.22 -2.07
N GLY A 125 18.26 7.10 -2.21
CA GLY A 125 16.94 6.95 -1.61
C GLY A 125 16.91 7.23 -0.10
N ASP A 126 17.97 7.84 0.44
CA ASP A 126 18.04 8.19 1.85
C ASP A 126 17.02 9.26 2.20
N PHE A 127 16.82 10.23 1.29
CA PHE A 127 15.80 11.26 1.48
C PHE A 127 14.38 10.68 1.63
N ILE A 128 14.03 9.63 0.87
CA ILE A 128 12.72 8.95 0.97
C ILE A 128 12.56 8.37 2.38
N ARG A 129 13.57 7.64 2.84
CA ARG A 129 13.58 7.02 4.16
C ARG A 129 13.41 8.07 5.27
N ASP A 130 14.20 9.14 5.23
CA ASP A 130 14.19 10.18 6.25
C ASP A 130 12.88 10.96 6.27
N TRP A 131 12.32 11.27 5.10
CA TRP A 131 11.01 11.91 4.99
C TRP A 131 9.90 11.02 5.57
N VAL A 132 9.88 9.73 5.22
CA VAL A 132 8.89 8.78 5.77
C VAL A 132 9.02 8.67 7.27
N ASP A 133 10.24 8.53 7.80
CA ASP A 133 10.51 8.47 9.24
C ASP A 133 9.99 9.73 9.97
N GLU A 134 10.20 10.93 9.40
CA GLU A 134 9.68 12.19 9.93
C GLU A 134 8.14 12.22 9.98
N GLN A 135 7.47 11.82 8.86
CA GLN A 135 6.01 11.79 8.84
C GLN A 135 5.44 10.77 9.84
N LEU A 136 6.02 9.57 9.89
CA LEU A 136 5.57 8.53 10.81
C LEU A 136 5.76 8.94 12.27
N ARG A 137 6.90 9.56 12.62
CA ARG A 137 7.15 10.08 13.97
C ARG A 137 6.15 11.14 14.38
N SER A 138 5.72 12.01 13.46
CA SER A 138 4.69 13.02 13.74
C SER A 138 3.34 12.38 14.07
N LEU A 139 3.10 11.15 13.60
CA LEU A 139 1.94 10.31 13.88
C LEU A 139 2.18 9.29 15.02
N GLY A 140 3.31 9.41 15.75
CA GLY A 140 3.65 8.54 16.87
C GLY A 140 4.04 7.11 16.50
N VAL A 141 4.56 6.90 15.28
CA VAL A 141 4.98 5.59 14.75
C VAL A 141 6.45 5.61 14.36
N ARG A 142 7.18 4.55 14.68
CA ARG A 142 8.58 4.31 14.28
C ARG A 142 8.78 2.88 13.79
N THR A 143 8.28 1.91 14.54
CA THR A 143 8.44 0.48 14.29
C THR A 143 7.11 -0.17 13.94
N PHE A 144 7.17 -1.41 13.46
CA PHE A 144 5.95 -2.17 13.23
C PHE A 144 5.22 -2.51 14.54
N GLY A 145 5.92 -2.59 15.68
CA GLY A 145 5.30 -2.75 16.99
C GLY A 145 4.30 -1.63 17.32
N ASP A 146 4.59 -0.38 16.87
CA ASP A 146 3.65 0.74 17.02
C ASP A 146 2.37 0.57 16.17
N LEU A 147 2.41 -0.30 15.16
CA LEU A 147 1.30 -0.63 14.26
C LEU A 147 0.67 -1.99 14.55
N ALA A 148 1.06 -2.66 15.64
CA ALA A 148 0.47 -3.91 16.06
C ALA A 148 -1.02 -3.76 16.36
N VAL A 149 -1.80 -4.80 16.08
CA VAL A 149 -3.24 -4.86 16.37
C VAL A 149 -3.53 -6.04 17.30
N ASP A 150 -4.38 -5.81 18.28
CA ASP A 150 -4.90 -6.87 19.13
C ASP A 150 -6.13 -7.50 18.45
N ASP A 151 -5.87 -8.48 17.60
CA ASP A 151 -6.87 -9.19 16.81
C ASP A 151 -6.61 -10.69 16.86
N SER A 152 -7.29 -11.38 17.76
CA SER A 152 -7.14 -12.83 17.96
C SER A 152 -7.58 -13.68 16.76
N ASP A 153 -8.39 -13.12 15.86
CA ASP A 153 -8.83 -13.79 14.63
C ASP A 153 -7.74 -13.83 13.54
N LEU A 154 -6.67 -13.10 13.73
CA LEU A 154 -5.52 -13.12 12.81
C LEU A 154 -4.40 -14.00 13.37
N PRO A 155 -3.65 -14.70 12.51
CA PRO A 155 -2.39 -15.31 12.88
C PRO A 155 -1.46 -14.27 13.54
N PRO A 156 -0.69 -14.61 14.58
CA PRO A 156 0.14 -13.64 15.29
C PRO A 156 1.06 -12.82 14.40
N GLU A 157 1.65 -13.43 13.37
CA GLU A 157 2.52 -12.78 12.40
C GLU A 157 1.78 -11.77 11.50
N GLN A 158 0.46 -11.85 11.42
CA GLN A 158 -0.37 -10.96 10.59
C GLN A 158 -1.06 -9.84 11.38
N ARG A 159 -0.80 -9.71 12.67
CA ARG A 159 -1.42 -8.73 13.57
C ARG A 159 -0.79 -7.35 13.48
N TYR A 160 -0.74 -6.79 12.27
CA TYR A 160 -0.21 -5.47 11.99
C TYR A 160 -1.12 -4.69 11.04
N ARG A 161 -1.21 -3.37 11.26
CA ARG A 161 -1.98 -2.47 10.39
C ARG A 161 -1.35 -2.26 9.02
N LEU A 162 -0.06 -2.50 8.89
CA LEU A 162 0.68 -2.27 7.65
C LEU A 162 1.39 -3.54 7.21
N VAL A 163 1.29 -3.82 5.92
CA VAL A 163 2.12 -4.81 5.21
C VAL A 163 2.82 -4.12 4.07
N VAL A 164 4.13 -4.23 4.03
CA VAL A 164 4.99 -3.68 2.97
C VAL A 164 5.57 -4.83 2.15
N THR A 165 5.33 -4.83 0.84
CA THR A 165 5.89 -5.86 -0.04
C THR A 165 7.25 -5.45 -0.58
N VAL A 166 8.21 -6.36 -0.52
CA VAL A 166 9.56 -6.21 -1.08
C VAL A 166 9.95 -7.47 -1.84
N ALA A 167 10.88 -7.36 -2.78
CA ALA A 167 11.48 -8.52 -3.45
C ALA A 167 12.87 -8.79 -2.84
N ASP A 168 13.06 -9.98 -2.26
CA ASP A 168 14.37 -10.47 -1.83
C ASP A 168 15.03 -11.20 -3.02
N VAL A 169 15.94 -10.53 -3.70
CA VAL A 169 16.63 -11.08 -4.88
C VAL A 169 17.70 -12.10 -4.53
N THR A 170 18.16 -12.13 -3.28
CA THR A 170 19.08 -13.17 -2.81
C THR A 170 18.36 -14.51 -2.67
N ARG A 171 17.08 -14.48 -2.26
CA ARG A 171 16.27 -15.68 -2.04
C ARG A 171 15.31 -15.97 -3.19
N GLY A 172 15.08 -15.01 -4.10
CA GLY A 172 14.12 -15.13 -5.20
C GLY A 172 12.66 -15.12 -4.72
N HIS A 173 12.34 -14.42 -3.64
CA HIS A 173 11.02 -14.43 -3.00
C HIS A 173 10.38 -13.05 -2.89
N LEU A 174 9.05 -13.00 -3.05
CA LEU A 174 8.26 -11.90 -2.54
C LEU A 174 8.18 -11.99 -1.02
N VAL A 175 8.54 -10.91 -0.35
CA VAL A 175 8.56 -10.81 1.12
C VAL A 175 7.53 -9.79 1.57
N ARG A 176 6.79 -10.11 2.61
CA ARG A 176 5.77 -9.28 3.23
C ARG A 176 6.24 -8.84 4.62
N LEU A 177 6.66 -7.60 4.74
CA LEU A 177 7.10 -7.03 6.00
C LEU A 177 5.89 -6.42 6.73
N PRO A 178 5.70 -6.67 8.02
CA PRO A 178 6.59 -7.34 8.98
C PRO A 178 6.45 -8.87 9.06
N TRP A 179 5.48 -9.49 8.41
CA TRP A 179 5.08 -10.89 8.59
C TRP A 179 6.25 -11.88 8.42
N ASP A 180 7.16 -11.57 7.50
CA ASP A 180 8.25 -12.46 7.13
C ASP A 180 9.57 -12.21 7.90
N TYR A 181 9.67 -11.14 8.72
CA TYR A 181 10.92 -10.82 9.43
C TYR A 181 11.41 -11.98 10.29
N ARG A 182 10.55 -12.53 11.14
CA ARG A 182 10.94 -13.62 12.04
C ARG A 182 11.28 -14.89 11.27
N ARG A 183 10.44 -15.25 10.30
CA ARG A 183 10.58 -16.49 9.54
C ARG A 183 11.80 -16.49 8.63
N LEU A 184 12.08 -15.39 7.92
CA LEU A 184 13.14 -15.34 6.91
C LEU A 184 14.48 -14.85 7.46
N TYR A 185 14.45 -13.96 8.46
CA TYR A 185 15.65 -13.26 8.92
C TYR A 185 15.91 -13.46 10.42
N GLY A 186 15.00 -14.11 11.17
CA GLY A 186 15.12 -14.29 12.61
C GLY A 186 14.94 -13.00 13.42
N LEU A 187 14.53 -11.92 12.78
CA LEU A 187 14.39 -10.60 13.41
C LEU A 187 13.01 -10.47 14.08
N ASP A 188 12.97 -9.77 15.21
CA ASP A 188 11.71 -9.42 15.85
C ASP A 188 11.00 -8.33 15.02
N PRO A 189 9.78 -8.61 14.49
CA PRO A 189 9.06 -7.66 13.67
C PRO A 189 8.71 -6.37 14.40
N ASP A 190 8.43 -6.41 15.71
CA ASP A 190 8.05 -5.24 16.50
C ASP A 190 9.17 -4.21 16.62
N GLU A 191 10.42 -4.62 16.50
CA GLU A 191 11.59 -3.76 16.58
C GLU A 191 11.98 -3.15 15.21
N GLN A 192 11.39 -3.64 14.09
CA GLN A 192 11.84 -3.22 12.78
C GLN A 192 11.21 -1.89 12.36
N SER A 193 12.05 -1.03 11.74
CA SER A 193 11.66 0.30 11.26
C SER A 193 10.69 0.20 10.08
N VAL A 194 9.55 0.90 10.19
CA VAL A 194 8.59 1.03 9.08
C VAL A 194 9.22 1.82 7.92
N ALA A 195 9.97 2.89 8.22
CA ALA A 195 10.62 3.71 7.20
C ALA A 195 11.66 2.93 6.38
N ASP A 196 12.42 2.03 7.03
CA ASP A 196 13.39 1.18 6.34
C ASP A 196 12.70 0.15 5.43
N ALA A 197 11.57 -0.42 5.86
CA ALA A 197 10.76 -1.31 5.05
C ALA A 197 10.19 -0.59 3.81
N VAL A 198 9.63 0.62 3.98
CA VAL A 198 9.14 1.46 2.87
C VAL A 198 10.29 1.80 1.92
N ARG A 199 11.47 2.18 2.46
CA ARG A 199 12.66 2.46 1.65
C ARG A 199 13.09 1.24 0.82
N ALA A 200 13.03 0.04 1.39
CA ALA A 200 13.33 -1.20 0.66
C ALA A 200 12.28 -1.46 -0.44
N SER A 201 11.00 -1.28 -0.14
CA SER A 201 9.90 -1.42 -1.10
C SER A 201 9.99 -0.43 -2.26
N MET A 202 10.60 0.73 -2.07
CA MET A 202 10.80 1.75 -3.10
C MET A 202 12.15 1.64 -3.82
N ALA A 203 12.93 0.60 -3.57
CA ALA A 203 14.22 0.38 -4.19
C ALA A 203 14.10 -0.13 -5.64
N ILE A 204 13.56 0.70 -6.54
CA ILE A 204 13.40 0.38 -7.96
C ILE A 204 14.76 0.00 -8.54
N PRO A 205 14.91 -1.21 -9.14
CA PRO A 205 16.16 -1.69 -9.68
C PRO A 205 16.83 -0.68 -10.61
N PHE A 206 18.15 -0.53 -10.47
CA PHE A 206 19.01 0.39 -11.23
C PHE A 206 18.74 1.89 -10.99
N PHE A 207 17.57 2.27 -10.48
CA PHE A 207 17.23 3.65 -10.16
C PHE A 207 17.62 4.00 -8.72
N PHE A 208 17.09 3.26 -7.75
CA PHE A 208 17.52 3.41 -6.36
C PHE A 208 18.46 2.28 -5.93
N ARG A 209 19.32 2.57 -4.95
CA ARG A 209 20.18 1.55 -4.35
C ARG A 209 19.35 0.47 -3.68
N PRO A 210 19.67 -0.82 -3.89
CA PRO A 210 19.12 -1.90 -3.09
C PRO A 210 19.35 -1.70 -1.59
N VAL A 211 18.52 -2.29 -0.76
CA VAL A 211 18.68 -2.31 0.69
C VAL A 211 19.18 -3.69 1.11
N THR A 212 20.16 -3.74 2.01
CA THR A 212 20.65 -4.98 2.58
C THR A 212 20.03 -5.20 3.95
N ILE A 213 19.53 -6.40 4.20
CA ILE A 213 19.09 -6.85 5.52
C ILE A 213 20.00 -8.00 5.98
N THR A 214 20.41 -7.95 7.27
CA THR A 214 21.20 -9.02 7.89
C THR A 214 20.35 -9.71 8.94
N GLY A 215 20.16 -11.00 8.79
CA GLY A 215 19.44 -11.82 9.76
C GLY A 215 20.28 -12.14 10.99
N THR A 216 19.65 -12.65 12.04
CA THR A 216 20.32 -13.02 13.31
C THR A 216 21.39 -14.09 13.14
N ALA A 217 21.29 -14.94 12.11
CA ALA A 217 22.31 -15.92 11.76
C ALA A 217 23.49 -15.35 10.96
N GLY A 218 23.56 -14.01 10.79
CA GLY A 218 24.61 -13.33 10.02
C GLY A 218 24.47 -13.40 8.49
N ALA A 219 23.51 -14.12 7.98
CA ALA A 219 23.22 -14.16 6.53
C ALA A 219 22.60 -12.83 6.07
N THR A 220 23.06 -12.34 4.91
CA THR A 220 22.57 -11.09 4.31
C THR A 220 21.70 -11.38 3.12
N SER A 221 20.63 -10.58 2.95
CA SER A 221 19.76 -10.57 1.79
C SER A 221 19.70 -9.18 1.17
N THR A 222 19.55 -9.12 -0.15
CA THR A 222 19.38 -7.90 -0.92
C THR A 222 17.91 -7.70 -1.24
N LEU A 223 17.34 -6.62 -0.76
CA LEU A 223 15.95 -6.24 -0.95
C LEU A 223 15.83 -5.12 -2.00
N ILE A 224 14.85 -5.27 -2.87
CA ILE A 224 14.50 -4.28 -3.90
C ILE A 224 12.99 -4.08 -3.93
N ASP A 225 12.52 -3.18 -4.82
CA ASP A 225 11.10 -2.86 -4.99
C ASP A 225 10.26 -4.13 -5.19
N GLY A 226 9.22 -4.24 -4.38
CA GLY A 226 8.29 -5.38 -4.40
C GLY A 226 7.55 -5.52 -5.72
N GLY A 227 7.38 -4.42 -6.46
CA GLY A 227 6.73 -4.40 -7.77
C GLY A 227 7.38 -5.31 -8.80
N LEU A 228 8.66 -5.68 -8.61
CA LEU A 228 9.32 -6.64 -9.48
C LEU A 228 8.63 -8.01 -9.49
N LEU A 229 8.07 -8.45 -8.36
CA LEU A 229 7.40 -9.74 -8.21
C LEU A 229 5.90 -9.63 -8.06
N SER A 230 5.40 -8.56 -7.43
CA SER A 230 3.96 -8.29 -7.28
C SER A 230 3.73 -6.80 -7.01
N ASN A 231 3.28 -6.08 -8.01
CA ASN A 231 3.03 -4.64 -7.89
C ASN A 231 1.68 -4.32 -7.22
N PHE A 232 0.71 -5.25 -7.32
CA PHE A 232 -0.64 -5.11 -6.75
C PHE A 232 -1.11 -6.41 -6.11
N PRO A 233 -0.61 -6.77 -4.90
CA PRO A 233 -0.90 -8.05 -4.25
C PRO A 233 -2.29 -8.06 -3.59
N MET A 234 -3.36 -8.07 -4.39
CA MET A 234 -4.74 -7.84 -3.96
C MET A 234 -5.25 -8.82 -2.91
N TYR A 235 -4.69 -10.04 -2.88
CA TYR A 235 -5.07 -11.07 -1.90
C TYR A 235 -4.27 -11.03 -0.58
N SER A 236 -3.36 -10.06 -0.43
CA SER A 236 -2.43 -10.05 0.73
C SER A 236 -3.15 -9.94 2.07
N LEU A 237 -4.30 -9.27 2.13
CA LEU A 237 -5.08 -9.07 3.35
C LEU A 237 -6.33 -9.94 3.45
N ASP A 238 -6.60 -10.76 2.43
CA ASP A 238 -7.72 -11.67 2.44
C ASP A 238 -7.51 -12.79 3.47
N ARG A 239 -8.59 -13.29 4.03
CA ARG A 239 -8.54 -14.42 4.96
C ARG A 239 -8.12 -15.68 4.23
N THR A 240 -7.24 -16.45 4.87
CA THR A 240 -6.79 -17.76 4.39
C THR A 240 -7.45 -18.93 5.14
N ASP A 241 -8.21 -18.62 6.20
CA ASP A 241 -9.08 -19.57 6.88
C ASP A 241 -10.46 -19.64 6.17
N SER A 242 -11.26 -20.64 6.47
CA SER A 242 -12.59 -20.83 5.85
C SER A 242 -13.65 -19.85 6.34
N LYS A 243 -13.28 -18.85 7.16
CA LYS A 243 -14.22 -17.86 7.69
C LYS A 243 -14.51 -16.78 6.65
N PRO A 244 -15.73 -16.22 6.68
CA PRO A 244 -16.11 -15.12 5.80
C PRO A 244 -15.25 -13.85 6.03
N PRO A 245 -15.08 -13.01 4.99
CA PRO A 245 -14.44 -11.72 5.17
C PRO A 245 -15.32 -10.83 6.08
N ARG A 246 -14.69 -10.15 7.04
CA ARG A 246 -15.39 -9.30 8.04
C ARG A 246 -15.84 -7.96 7.45
N TRP A 247 -15.08 -7.43 6.52
CA TRP A 247 -15.28 -6.18 5.80
C TRP A 247 -14.57 -6.23 4.45
N PRO A 248 -14.85 -5.29 3.54
CA PRO A 248 -14.21 -5.28 2.24
C PRO A 248 -12.71 -4.97 2.31
N SER A 249 -11.95 -5.57 1.39
CA SER A 249 -10.59 -5.15 1.05
C SER A 249 -10.63 -4.43 -0.28
N PHE A 250 -10.43 -3.12 -0.30
CA PHE A 250 -10.40 -2.32 -1.53
C PHE A 250 -9.01 -2.22 -2.10
N GLY A 251 -8.89 -2.47 -3.39
CA GLY A 251 -7.69 -2.18 -4.15
C GLY A 251 -7.73 -0.77 -4.72
N VAL A 252 -6.61 -0.04 -4.68
CA VAL A 252 -6.42 1.19 -5.44
C VAL A 252 -5.15 1.05 -6.27
N THR A 253 -5.30 1.15 -7.60
CA THR A 253 -4.19 1.01 -8.54
C THR A 253 -4.15 2.15 -9.54
N VAL A 254 -2.94 2.50 -10.00
CA VAL A 254 -2.70 3.54 -11.00
C VAL A 254 -2.27 2.92 -12.32
N MET A 255 -3.04 3.12 -13.36
CA MET A 255 -2.78 2.55 -14.70
C MET A 255 -2.86 3.64 -15.77
N ALA A 256 -2.13 3.43 -16.88
CA ALA A 256 -2.18 4.36 -18.01
C ALA A 256 -3.44 4.14 -18.88
N GLN A 257 -4.11 3.00 -18.73
CA GLN A 257 -5.33 2.65 -19.48
C GLN A 257 -6.09 1.56 -18.75
N ARG A 258 -7.42 1.62 -18.73
CA ARG A 258 -8.24 0.55 -18.15
C ARG A 258 -8.24 -0.68 -19.04
N PRO A 259 -8.15 -1.91 -18.50
CA PRO A 259 -8.38 -3.12 -19.28
C PRO A 259 -9.80 -3.09 -19.88
N GLY A 260 -9.92 -3.20 -21.20
CA GLY A 260 -11.21 -3.29 -21.91
C GLY A 260 -11.78 -1.99 -22.50
N GLU A 261 -11.13 -0.83 -22.33
CA GLU A 261 -11.56 0.45 -22.93
C GLU A 261 -10.78 0.83 -24.22
N GLY A 262 -10.18 -0.10 -24.92
CA GLY A 262 -9.50 0.16 -26.19
C GLY A 262 -10.18 -0.55 -27.35
N ASP A 263 -10.53 0.19 -28.40
CA ASP A 263 -10.92 -0.40 -29.69
C ASP A 263 -9.84 -1.38 -30.17
N GLY A 264 -10.10 -2.67 -30.05
CA GLY A 264 -9.68 -3.77 -30.93
C GLY A 264 -8.19 -3.97 -31.26
N ASP A 265 -7.27 -3.09 -30.91
CA ASP A 265 -5.84 -3.26 -31.11
C ASP A 265 -5.12 -3.49 -29.77
N PRO A 266 -4.61 -4.72 -29.52
CA PRO A 266 -3.80 -5.01 -28.35
C PRO A 266 -2.38 -4.47 -28.45
N SER A 267 -2.15 -3.42 -29.22
CA SER A 267 -0.85 -2.76 -29.23
C SER A 267 -0.61 -2.19 -27.83
N PRO A 268 0.26 -2.82 -27.01
CA PRO A 268 0.63 -2.23 -25.74
C PRO A 268 1.30 -0.90 -26.07
N VAL A 269 0.67 0.21 -25.76
CA VAL A 269 1.38 1.47 -25.63
C VAL A 269 2.35 1.28 -24.48
N LEU A 270 3.48 0.67 -24.77
CA LEU A 270 4.66 0.62 -23.94
C LEU A 270 5.15 2.07 -23.79
N VAL A 271 4.45 2.84 -22.97
CA VAL A 271 5.05 4.05 -22.43
C VAL A 271 6.22 3.56 -21.60
N PRO A 272 7.47 3.84 -21.99
CA PRO A 272 8.62 3.37 -21.24
C PRO A 272 8.55 3.97 -19.84
N LEU A 273 8.16 3.17 -18.85
CA LEU A 273 8.00 3.56 -17.46
C LEU A 273 9.31 3.98 -16.84
N VAL A 274 10.37 3.31 -17.22
CA VAL A 274 11.73 3.55 -16.74
C VAL A 274 12.61 3.81 -17.95
N ARG A 275 12.94 5.08 -18.20
CA ARG A 275 14.08 5.42 -19.04
C ARG A 275 15.29 5.56 -18.14
N LEU A 276 16.21 4.60 -18.25
CA LEU A 276 17.51 4.66 -17.60
C LEU A 276 18.50 5.24 -18.62
N PRO A 277 18.93 6.48 -18.51
CA PRO A 277 19.88 7.06 -19.46
C PRO A 277 21.14 6.19 -19.58
N GLY A 278 21.46 5.74 -20.80
CA GLY A 278 22.63 4.91 -21.06
C GLY A 278 22.47 3.41 -20.79
N SER A 279 21.28 2.92 -20.40
CA SER A 279 21.03 1.49 -20.25
C SER A 279 20.65 0.83 -21.58
N PRO A 280 20.92 -0.47 -21.75
CA PRO A 280 20.38 -1.23 -22.87
C PRO A 280 18.85 -1.21 -22.86
N ARG A 281 18.21 -0.93 -24.01
CA ARG A 281 16.73 -0.92 -24.15
C ARG A 281 16.06 -2.19 -23.63
N LEU A 282 16.74 -3.33 -23.77
CA LEU A 282 16.25 -4.62 -23.27
C LEU A 282 16.12 -4.62 -21.74
N LEU A 283 17.07 -4.05 -21.01
CA LEU A 283 17.02 -3.96 -19.55
C LEU A 283 15.85 -3.09 -19.07
N GLU A 284 15.64 -1.95 -19.71
CA GLU A 284 14.46 -1.10 -19.47
C GLU A 284 13.16 -1.87 -19.74
N GLY A 285 13.11 -2.60 -20.84
CA GLY A 285 11.97 -3.44 -21.20
C GLY A 285 11.69 -4.51 -20.16
N LEU A 286 12.71 -5.22 -19.69
CA LEU A 286 12.58 -6.26 -18.65
C LEU A 286 12.05 -5.70 -17.32
N VAL A 287 12.61 -4.57 -16.85
CA VAL A 287 12.16 -3.92 -15.61
C VAL A 287 10.71 -3.46 -15.75
N ASN A 288 10.36 -2.84 -16.88
CA ASN A 288 8.99 -2.40 -17.14
C ASN A 288 8.00 -3.57 -17.22
N THR A 289 8.38 -4.66 -17.90
CA THR A 289 7.55 -5.86 -17.98
C THR A 289 7.36 -6.51 -16.61
N ALA A 290 8.40 -6.56 -15.80
CA ALA A 290 8.32 -7.12 -14.45
C ALA A 290 7.42 -6.26 -13.53
N LEU A 291 7.55 -4.94 -13.59
CA LEU A 291 6.76 -4.02 -12.75
C LEU A 291 5.27 -3.94 -13.12
N LEU A 292 4.91 -4.22 -14.38
CA LEU A 292 3.54 -4.04 -14.88
C LEU A 292 2.84 -5.33 -15.29
N GLY A 293 3.62 -6.32 -15.71
CA GLY A 293 3.06 -7.51 -16.36
C GLY A 293 2.14 -8.35 -15.46
N HIS A 294 2.31 -8.27 -14.16
CA HIS A 294 1.52 -9.05 -13.20
C HIS A 294 0.15 -8.42 -12.88
N ASP A 295 0.02 -7.09 -12.94
CA ASP A 295 -1.21 -6.39 -12.52
C ASP A 295 -2.41 -6.72 -13.43
N GLY A 296 -2.17 -6.88 -14.73
CA GLY A 296 -3.22 -7.27 -15.68
C GLY A 296 -3.85 -8.63 -15.36
N THR A 297 -3.06 -9.59 -14.89
CA THR A 297 -3.53 -10.93 -14.50
C THR A 297 -4.44 -10.87 -13.27
N TYR A 298 -4.12 -10.05 -12.28
CA TYR A 298 -4.97 -9.88 -11.10
C TYR A 298 -6.29 -9.17 -11.46
N LEU A 299 -6.23 -8.10 -12.24
CA LEU A 299 -7.40 -7.31 -12.63
C LEU A 299 -8.37 -8.07 -13.57
N SER A 300 -7.90 -9.11 -14.25
CA SER A 300 -8.76 -9.98 -15.05
C SER A 300 -9.68 -10.88 -14.20
N GLN A 301 -9.38 -11.04 -12.90
CA GLN A 301 -10.20 -11.88 -12.01
C GLN A 301 -11.41 -11.09 -11.52
N PRO A 302 -12.67 -11.60 -11.76
CA PRO A 302 -13.89 -10.86 -11.46
C PRO A 302 -14.02 -10.39 -10.01
N ALA A 303 -13.59 -11.21 -9.02
CA ALA A 303 -13.64 -10.88 -7.61
C ALA A 303 -12.66 -9.74 -7.24
N VAL A 304 -11.52 -9.65 -7.92
CA VAL A 304 -10.55 -8.57 -7.75
C VAL A 304 -11.05 -7.30 -8.43
N ALA A 305 -11.48 -7.40 -9.69
CA ALA A 305 -11.99 -6.25 -10.45
C ALA A 305 -13.16 -5.57 -9.73
N ALA A 306 -14.09 -6.36 -9.16
CA ALA A 306 -15.28 -5.86 -8.47
C ALA A 306 -14.97 -5.01 -7.22
N ARG A 307 -13.75 -5.10 -6.65
CA ARG A 307 -13.33 -4.36 -5.45
C ARG A 307 -12.09 -3.50 -5.68
N THR A 308 -11.78 -3.18 -6.95
CA THR A 308 -10.61 -2.40 -7.33
C THR A 308 -11.00 -1.06 -7.93
N ILE A 309 -10.40 0.00 -7.41
CA ILE A 309 -10.48 1.36 -7.91
C ILE A 309 -9.28 1.56 -8.84
N VAL A 310 -9.55 1.73 -10.14
CA VAL A 310 -8.52 1.97 -11.16
C VAL A 310 -8.46 3.46 -11.45
N VAL A 311 -7.28 4.05 -11.19
CA VAL A 311 -7.02 5.47 -11.38
C VAL A 311 -6.29 5.67 -12.71
N ASP A 312 -6.86 6.48 -13.60
CA ASP A 312 -6.17 6.86 -14.84
C ASP A 312 -4.98 7.78 -14.56
N SER A 313 -3.83 7.34 -15.00
CA SER A 313 -2.56 8.05 -14.86
C SER A 313 -1.90 8.33 -16.21
N SER A 314 -2.69 8.36 -17.28
CA SER A 314 -2.23 8.58 -18.65
C SER A 314 -1.48 9.91 -18.80
N GLY A 315 -0.42 9.89 -19.60
CA GLY A 315 0.41 11.07 -19.87
C GLY A 315 1.45 11.39 -18.80
N ILE A 316 1.49 10.70 -17.65
CA ILE A 316 2.47 10.95 -16.59
C ILE A 316 3.42 9.78 -16.45
N GLY A 317 4.73 10.04 -16.58
CA GLY A 317 5.77 9.03 -16.44
C GLY A 317 5.96 8.59 -14.98
N TYR A 318 6.19 7.29 -14.76
CA TYR A 318 6.36 6.66 -13.45
C TYR A 318 7.52 7.26 -12.61
N LEU A 319 8.63 7.62 -13.25
CA LEU A 319 9.83 8.20 -12.62
C LEU A 319 9.96 9.71 -12.88
N ASN A 320 8.87 10.39 -13.22
CA ASN A 320 8.90 11.85 -13.43
C ASN A 320 8.92 12.61 -12.09
N PHE A 321 10.02 12.55 -11.36
CA PHE A 321 10.18 13.27 -10.08
C PHE A 321 10.22 14.81 -10.26
N ASN A 322 10.23 15.31 -11.50
CA ASN A 322 10.03 16.74 -11.82
C ASN A 322 8.56 17.09 -12.05
N ILE A 323 7.64 16.26 -11.59
CA ILE A 323 6.20 16.42 -11.74
C ILE A 323 5.73 17.83 -11.36
N SER A 324 4.96 18.48 -12.25
CA SER A 324 4.41 19.80 -12.01
C SER A 324 3.32 19.80 -10.94
N SER A 325 3.06 20.97 -10.33
CA SER A 325 1.94 21.10 -9.39
C SER A 325 0.58 20.90 -10.07
N ALA A 326 0.46 21.17 -11.37
CA ALA A 326 -0.75 20.91 -12.15
C ALA A 326 -0.99 19.40 -12.30
N ASP A 327 0.05 18.63 -12.67
CA ASP A 327 -0.05 17.18 -12.81
C ASP A 327 -0.32 16.49 -11.48
N ARG A 328 0.25 16.99 -10.37
CA ARG A 328 -0.07 16.48 -9.03
C ARG A 328 -1.56 16.64 -8.71
N ARG A 329 -2.11 17.84 -8.96
CA ARG A 329 -3.54 18.10 -8.75
C ARG A 329 -4.40 17.24 -9.66
N LYS A 330 -3.99 17.05 -10.93
CA LYS A 330 -4.69 16.18 -11.88
C LYS A 330 -4.73 14.75 -11.37
N LEU A 331 -3.59 14.14 -11.04
CA LEU A 331 -3.52 12.76 -10.52
C LEU A 331 -4.37 12.56 -9.26
N TYR A 332 -4.31 13.52 -8.32
CA TYR A 332 -5.15 13.47 -7.12
C TYR A 332 -6.65 13.49 -7.49
N ALA A 333 -7.05 14.40 -8.37
CA ALA A 333 -8.44 14.54 -8.78
C ALA A 333 -8.94 13.29 -9.52
N GLU A 334 -8.14 12.69 -10.40
CA GLU A 334 -8.45 11.42 -11.07
C GLU A 334 -8.66 10.29 -10.06
N GLY A 335 -7.76 10.16 -9.07
CA GLY A 335 -7.92 9.15 -8.02
C GLY A 335 -9.17 9.37 -7.18
N TYR A 336 -9.43 10.63 -6.79
CA TYR A 336 -10.61 10.97 -6.00
C TYR A 336 -11.91 10.69 -6.76
N SER A 337 -11.98 11.11 -8.03
CA SER A 337 -13.14 10.87 -8.91
C SER A 337 -13.36 9.38 -9.19
N ALA A 338 -12.28 8.63 -9.44
CA ALA A 338 -12.37 7.18 -9.66
C ALA A 338 -12.97 6.45 -8.44
N ALA A 339 -12.55 6.83 -7.23
CA ALA A 339 -13.11 6.26 -6.01
C ALA A 339 -14.56 6.68 -5.77
N GLN A 340 -14.92 7.94 -6.04
CA GLN A 340 -16.32 8.37 -5.97
C GLN A 340 -17.19 7.57 -6.93
N SER A 341 -16.77 7.42 -8.19
CA SER A 341 -17.51 6.64 -9.19
C SER A 341 -17.65 5.18 -8.79
N PHE A 342 -16.58 4.56 -8.27
CA PHE A 342 -16.63 3.21 -7.73
C PHE A 342 -17.68 3.07 -6.62
N LEU A 343 -17.70 4.02 -5.67
CA LEU A 343 -18.62 3.97 -4.53
C LEU A 343 -20.09 4.15 -4.90
N THR A 344 -20.43 4.70 -6.08
CA THR A 344 -21.82 4.79 -6.54
C THR A 344 -22.45 3.43 -6.86
N THR A 345 -21.62 2.45 -7.21
CA THR A 345 -22.06 1.10 -7.59
C THR A 345 -21.66 0.03 -6.57
N TRP A 346 -20.83 0.39 -5.60
CA TRP A 346 -20.34 -0.56 -4.62
C TRP A 346 -21.40 -0.92 -3.59
N ASP A 347 -21.69 -2.22 -3.50
CA ASP A 347 -22.53 -2.78 -2.44
C ASP A 347 -21.89 -4.04 -1.87
N TRP A 348 -21.63 -4.03 -0.55
CA TRP A 348 -20.95 -5.11 0.15
C TRP A 348 -21.73 -6.42 0.13
N ARG A 349 -23.05 -6.33 0.29
CA ARG A 349 -23.93 -7.52 0.32
C ARG A 349 -23.95 -8.19 -1.06
N SER A 350 -24.08 -7.42 -2.12
CA SER A 350 -24.03 -7.91 -3.50
C SER A 350 -22.68 -8.55 -3.83
N TYR A 351 -21.57 -7.97 -3.33
CA TYR A 351 -20.25 -8.55 -3.46
C TYR A 351 -20.16 -9.93 -2.77
N LEU A 352 -20.64 -10.04 -1.52
CA LEU A 352 -20.66 -11.30 -0.79
C LEU A 352 -21.55 -12.35 -1.49
N GLN A 353 -22.73 -11.97 -1.97
CA GLN A 353 -23.62 -12.87 -2.71
C GLN A 353 -22.95 -13.47 -3.94
N ARG A 354 -22.18 -12.65 -4.64
CA ARG A 354 -21.55 -13.07 -5.89
C ARG A 354 -20.28 -13.91 -5.69
N PHE A 355 -19.45 -13.57 -4.69
CA PHE A 355 -18.11 -14.14 -4.56
C PHE A 355 -17.90 -14.96 -3.30
N HIS A 356 -18.80 -14.84 -2.31
CA HIS A 356 -18.78 -15.56 -1.04
C HIS A 356 -20.18 -16.05 -0.65
N PRO A 357 -20.92 -16.78 -1.52
CA PRO A 357 -22.33 -17.14 -1.27
C PRO A 357 -22.53 -17.96 0.00
N ALA A 358 -21.56 -18.79 0.39
CA ALA A 358 -21.62 -19.58 1.63
C ALA A 358 -21.68 -18.71 2.91
N THR A 359 -21.33 -17.42 2.83
CA THR A 359 -21.33 -16.47 3.98
C THR A 359 -22.75 -16.00 4.33
N LEU A 360 -23.67 -16.08 3.40
CA LEU A 360 -25.06 -15.60 3.51
C LEU A 360 -26.06 -16.74 3.65
N ALA A 361 -25.60 -18.01 3.59
CA ALA A 361 -26.43 -19.14 3.93
C ALA A 361 -26.69 -19.13 5.43
N ASP A 362 -27.95 -19.22 5.85
CA ASP A 362 -28.32 -19.39 7.25
C ASP A 362 -27.55 -20.56 7.85
N PRO A 363 -27.11 -20.48 9.12
CA PRO A 363 -26.50 -21.61 9.80
C PRO A 363 -27.48 -22.80 9.72
N PRO A 364 -26.98 -24.04 9.54
CA PRO A 364 -27.85 -25.22 9.49
C PRO A 364 -28.76 -25.18 10.71
N THR A 365 -30.07 -25.19 10.48
CA THR A 365 -31.06 -25.31 11.53
C THR A 365 -30.84 -26.63 12.20
N ASP A 366 -30.73 -26.67 13.54
CA ASP A 366 -30.49 -27.82 14.41
C ASP A 366 -31.56 -28.93 14.31
N SER A 367 -32.25 -29.05 13.18
CA SER A 367 -33.34 -30.01 12.97
C SER A 367 -32.92 -31.35 12.38
N ASP A 368 -31.64 -31.61 12.10
CA ASP A 368 -31.17 -32.85 11.49
C ASP A 368 -30.36 -33.78 12.45
N GLN A 369 -30.45 -33.57 13.76
CA GLN A 369 -29.87 -34.49 14.76
C GLN A 369 -30.90 -35.39 15.42
N SER A 370 -31.93 -35.79 14.71
CA SER A 370 -32.87 -36.82 15.19
C SER A 370 -33.32 -37.75 14.05
N ALA A 371 -32.43 -38.65 13.65
CA ALA A 371 -32.79 -39.89 12.95
C ALA A 371 -31.78 -40.98 13.30
#